data_67e965e7df4f3dfe99c5b1213b8d3b31
#
_entry.id   67e965e7df4f3dfe99c5b1213b8d3b31
#
_cell.length_a   1.000
_cell.length_b   1.000
_cell.length_c   1.000
_cell.angle_alpha   90.00
_cell.angle_beta   90.00
_cell.angle_gamma   90.00
#
_symmetry.space_group_name_H-M   'P 1'
#
loop_
_entity.id
_entity.type
_entity.pdbx_description
1 polymer ?
#
loop_
_entity_poly.entity_id
_entity_poly.type
_entity_poly.pdbx_seq_one_letter_code
_entity_poly.pdbx_strand_id
1 'polypeptide(L)'
;MCERIGELGAALLDAELAPGPLTVMTHCNSGALAASGRGTGLGVIAALAERRPLHVLACEARPLLQGARLTVWELGRLGIEHALAVDAAAPGLIRTGQVDAVVTGLDRVAANGDVANKVGTYGLALAAGAAGIPFVAAGPSSSVDLGLAGGDAIEIEERGADEVRAALGTLLTVPGTPVRNPAFDVTPAALVWALVTERGVARPVDAASVAAVA
;
A
#
# COMPACT_ATOMS: atom_id res chain seq x y z
N MET A 1 -5.03 -4.00 17.55
CA MET A 1 -4.76 -2.98 16.52
C MET A 1 -4.74 -3.61 15.13
N CYS A 2 -3.69 -4.28 14.67
CA CYS A 2 -3.59 -4.81 13.31
C CYS A 2 -4.75 -5.73 12.90
N GLU A 3 -5.22 -6.59 13.79
CA GLU A 3 -6.37 -7.46 13.54
C GLU A 3 -7.64 -6.65 13.23
N ARG A 4 -7.89 -5.57 13.98
CA ARG A 4 -9.05 -4.69 13.76
C ARG A 4 -8.95 -3.94 12.43
N ILE A 5 -7.75 -3.48 12.04
CA ILE A 5 -7.51 -2.88 10.73
C ILE A 5 -7.84 -3.89 9.63
N GLY A 6 -7.34 -5.12 9.76
CA GLY A 6 -7.60 -6.20 8.83
C GLY A 6 -9.08 -6.49 8.64
N GLU A 7 -9.81 -6.64 9.74
CA GLU A 7 -11.27 -6.90 9.74
C GLU A 7 -12.07 -5.78 9.09
N LEU A 8 -11.78 -4.51 9.44
CA LEU A 8 -12.51 -3.35 8.90
C LEU A 8 -12.27 -3.19 7.40
N GLY A 9 -11.01 -3.28 6.96
CA GLY A 9 -10.67 -3.15 5.54
C GLY A 9 -11.23 -4.31 4.70
N ALA A 10 -11.14 -5.54 5.21
CA ALA A 10 -11.71 -6.71 4.54
C ALA A 10 -13.22 -6.65 4.44
N ALA A 11 -13.92 -6.26 5.51
CA ALA A 11 -15.36 -6.09 5.51
C ALA A 11 -15.83 -5.05 4.50
N LEU A 12 -15.09 -3.92 4.42
CA LEU A 12 -15.38 -2.87 3.46
C LEU A 12 -15.25 -3.39 2.01
N LEU A 13 -14.12 -4.00 1.67
CA LEU A 13 -13.88 -4.50 0.31
C LEU A 13 -14.84 -5.63 -0.08
N ASP A 14 -15.14 -6.54 0.85
CA ASP A 14 -16.05 -7.63 0.63
C ASP A 14 -17.51 -7.17 0.34
N ALA A 15 -17.92 -6.08 0.98
CA ALA A 15 -19.24 -5.48 0.77
C ALA A 15 -19.36 -4.68 -0.53
N GLU A 16 -18.27 -4.05 -0.98
CA GLU A 16 -18.29 -3.10 -2.11
C GLU A 16 -17.92 -3.74 -3.45
N LEU A 17 -17.13 -4.82 -3.44
CA LEU A 17 -16.68 -5.47 -4.66
C LEU A 17 -17.65 -6.60 -5.08
N ALA A 18 -17.74 -6.82 -6.39
CA ALA A 18 -18.60 -7.86 -6.97
C ALA A 18 -18.32 -9.24 -6.34
N PRO A 19 -19.35 -10.10 -6.18
CA PRO A 19 -19.15 -11.46 -5.68
C PRO A 19 -18.20 -12.29 -6.57
N GLY A 20 -17.45 -13.20 -5.96
CA GLY A 20 -16.55 -14.12 -6.67
C GLY A 20 -15.08 -13.94 -6.29
N PRO A 21 -14.15 -14.59 -6.99
CA PRO A 21 -12.73 -14.42 -6.80
C PRO A 21 -12.30 -12.98 -7.05
N LEU A 22 -11.31 -12.50 -6.28
CA LEU A 22 -10.71 -11.17 -6.47
C LEU A 22 -9.21 -11.27 -6.73
N THR A 23 -8.71 -10.32 -7.50
CA THR A 23 -7.28 -10.03 -7.59
C THR A 23 -7.00 -8.69 -6.91
N VAL A 24 -6.18 -8.72 -5.85
CA VAL A 24 -5.77 -7.53 -5.10
C VAL A 24 -4.29 -7.25 -5.37
N MET A 25 -3.97 -6.00 -5.69
CA MET A 25 -2.57 -5.57 -5.80
C MET A 25 -2.11 -4.94 -4.50
N THR A 26 -0.86 -5.21 -4.12
CA THR A 26 -0.20 -4.59 -2.96
C THR A 26 1.20 -4.14 -3.29
N HIS A 27 1.75 -3.24 -2.45
CA HIS A 27 3.07 -2.65 -2.66
C HIS A 27 3.87 -2.60 -1.36
N CYS A 28 5.19 -2.76 -1.45
CA CYS A 28 6.10 -2.82 -0.32
C CYS A 28 5.79 -4.01 0.61
N ASN A 29 6.04 -3.86 1.90
CA ASN A 29 5.61 -4.80 2.94
C ASN A 29 4.90 -4.04 4.06
N SER A 30 3.68 -4.42 4.32
CA SER A 30 2.85 -3.96 5.43
C SER A 30 2.29 -5.14 6.24
N GLY A 31 3.01 -6.24 6.25
CA GLY A 31 2.68 -7.46 6.97
C GLY A 31 3.23 -7.50 8.40
N ALA A 32 3.28 -8.72 8.95
CA ALA A 32 3.75 -8.97 10.32
C ALA A 32 5.21 -8.56 10.53
N LEU A 33 6.04 -8.67 9.49
CA LEU A 33 7.46 -8.30 9.56
C LEU A 33 7.69 -6.78 9.68
N ALA A 34 6.74 -5.96 9.20
CA ALA A 34 6.82 -4.49 9.28
C ALA A 34 6.01 -3.91 10.45
N ALA A 35 4.83 -4.48 10.77
CA ALA A 35 3.85 -3.86 11.66
C ALA A 35 3.36 -4.77 12.80
N SER A 36 3.98 -5.90 13.02
CA SER A 36 3.59 -6.94 13.99
C SER A 36 2.22 -7.59 13.74
N GLY A 37 1.86 -8.60 14.51
CA GLY A 37 0.57 -9.30 14.40
C GLY A 37 0.34 -9.88 13.01
N ARG A 38 -0.73 -9.45 12.34
CA ARG A 38 -1.06 -9.82 10.94
C ARG A 38 -0.65 -8.73 9.94
N GLY A 39 -0.03 -7.64 10.41
CA GLY A 39 0.24 -6.46 9.61
C GLY A 39 -0.99 -5.54 9.43
N THR A 40 -0.84 -4.50 8.62
CA THR A 40 -1.89 -3.53 8.31
C THR A 40 -2.49 -3.81 6.92
N GLY A 41 -1.92 -3.32 5.83
CA GLY A 41 -2.40 -3.61 4.48
C GLY A 41 -2.42 -5.09 4.16
N LEU A 42 -1.36 -5.84 4.53
CA LEU A 42 -1.34 -7.29 4.37
C LEU A 42 -2.32 -7.98 5.33
N GLY A 43 -2.61 -7.37 6.49
CA GLY A 43 -3.65 -7.81 7.41
C GLY A 43 -5.05 -7.71 6.79
N VAL A 44 -5.35 -6.64 6.04
CA VAL A 44 -6.59 -6.50 5.26
C VAL A 44 -6.68 -7.60 4.21
N ILE A 45 -5.62 -7.85 3.47
CA ILE A 45 -5.55 -8.91 2.45
C ILE A 45 -5.77 -10.29 3.07
N ALA A 46 -5.11 -10.58 4.19
CA ALA A 46 -5.26 -11.85 4.89
C ALA A 46 -6.70 -12.08 5.39
N ALA A 47 -7.32 -11.06 5.99
CA ALA A 47 -8.69 -11.13 6.45
C ALA A 47 -9.70 -11.23 5.28
N LEU A 48 -9.40 -10.65 4.12
CA LEU A 48 -10.21 -10.78 2.92
C LEU A 48 -10.12 -12.19 2.32
N ALA A 49 -8.93 -12.80 2.35
CA ALA A 49 -8.71 -14.17 1.88
C ALA A 49 -9.46 -15.22 2.72
N GLU A 50 -9.77 -14.93 3.98
CA GLU A 50 -10.63 -15.77 4.83
C GLU A 50 -12.12 -15.72 4.43
N ARG A 51 -12.53 -14.70 3.66
CA ARG A 51 -13.92 -14.46 3.26
C ARG A 51 -14.23 -14.96 1.85
N ARG A 52 -13.23 -14.91 0.96
CA ARG A 52 -13.42 -15.24 -0.46
C ARG A 52 -12.11 -15.65 -1.15
N PRO A 53 -12.18 -16.39 -2.26
CA PRO A 53 -10.99 -16.72 -3.05
C PRO A 53 -10.26 -15.44 -3.49
N LEU A 54 -8.96 -15.40 -3.24
CA LEU A 54 -8.14 -14.22 -3.45
C LEU A 54 -6.84 -14.58 -4.15
N HIS A 55 -6.48 -13.84 -5.20
CA HIS A 55 -5.15 -13.80 -5.78
C HIS A 55 -4.49 -12.46 -5.48
N VAL A 56 -3.20 -12.47 -5.13
CA VAL A 56 -2.48 -11.23 -4.78
C VAL A 56 -1.35 -10.96 -5.77
N LEU A 57 -1.35 -9.78 -6.38
CA LEU A 57 -0.22 -9.27 -7.14
C LEU A 57 0.62 -8.39 -6.22
N ALA A 58 1.79 -8.86 -5.82
CA ALA A 58 2.73 -8.11 -4.99
C ALA A 58 3.73 -7.38 -5.88
N CYS A 59 3.76 -6.04 -5.85
CA CYS A 59 4.81 -5.25 -6.49
C CYS A 59 6.15 -5.51 -5.80
N GLU A 60 7.24 -5.63 -6.57
CA GLU A 60 8.57 -5.93 -6.03
C GLU A 60 9.10 -4.88 -5.06
N ALA A 61 8.65 -3.63 -5.21
CA ALA A 61 9.01 -2.45 -4.40
C ALA A 61 10.50 -2.10 -4.48
N ARG A 62 10.97 -1.61 -5.64
CA ARG A 62 12.30 -1.02 -5.76
C ARG A 62 12.44 0.19 -4.80
N PRO A 63 13.67 0.52 -4.29
CA PRO A 63 14.94 -0.17 -4.54
C PRO A 63 15.20 -1.37 -3.60
N LEU A 64 14.59 -1.46 -2.42
CA LEU A 64 14.92 -2.45 -1.38
C LEU A 64 14.23 -3.80 -1.56
N LEU A 65 13.30 -3.92 -2.51
CA LEU A 65 12.62 -5.17 -2.88
C LEU A 65 11.83 -5.81 -1.73
N GLN A 66 11.17 -4.99 -0.90
CA GLN A 66 10.38 -5.49 0.24
C GLN A 66 9.23 -6.39 -0.23
N GLY A 67 8.59 -6.07 -1.37
CA GLY A 67 7.58 -6.93 -1.95
C GLY A 67 8.12 -8.28 -2.35
N ALA A 68 9.24 -8.30 -3.07
CA ALA A 68 9.89 -9.53 -3.52
C ALA A 68 10.48 -10.36 -2.38
N ARG A 69 11.00 -9.71 -1.34
CA ARG A 69 11.74 -10.40 -0.26
C ARG A 69 10.85 -10.78 0.92
N LEU A 70 9.87 -9.95 1.25
CA LEU A 70 9.08 -10.08 2.48
C LEU A 70 7.62 -10.41 2.18
N THR A 71 6.95 -9.63 1.34
CA THR A 71 5.51 -9.79 1.10
C THR A 71 5.16 -11.13 0.47
N VAL A 72 5.88 -11.55 -0.58
CA VAL A 72 5.62 -12.87 -1.18
C VAL A 72 5.92 -14.02 -0.22
N TRP A 73 6.92 -13.86 0.67
CA TRP A 73 7.20 -14.85 1.70
C TRP A 73 6.05 -14.94 2.72
N GLU A 74 5.53 -13.80 3.20
CA GLU A 74 4.39 -13.78 4.12
C GLU A 74 3.13 -14.36 3.47
N LEU A 75 2.81 -13.99 2.22
CA LEU A 75 1.68 -14.55 1.47
C LEU A 75 1.78 -16.07 1.33
N GLY A 76 2.98 -16.58 1.00
CA GLY A 76 3.23 -18.02 0.95
C GLY A 76 3.01 -18.71 2.30
N ARG A 77 3.43 -18.09 3.41
CA ARG A 77 3.20 -18.60 4.78
C ARG A 77 1.72 -18.61 5.16
N LEU A 78 0.94 -17.66 4.63
CA LEU A 78 -0.51 -17.57 4.83
C LEU A 78 -1.30 -18.50 3.89
N GLY A 79 -0.66 -19.16 2.94
CA GLY A 79 -1.33 -19.99 1.94
C GLY A 79 -2.18 -19.20 0.94
N ILE A 80 -1.90 -17.90 0.77
CA ILE A 80 -2.63 -17.04 -0.17
C ILE A 80 -1.97 -17.12 -1.54
N GLU A 81 -2.77 -17.41 -2.58
CA GLU A 81 -2.30 -17.45 -3.96
C GLU A 81 -1.76 -16.08 -4.40
N HIS A 82 -0.55 -16.03 -4.96
CA HIS A 82 0.07 -14.77 -5.31
C HIS A 82 1.08 -14.87 -6.44
N ALA A 83 1.35 -13.72 -7.06
CA ALA A 83 2.43 -13.55 -8.00
C ALA A 83 3.20 -12.26 -7.70
N LEU A 84 4.49 -12.25 -8.04
CA LEU A 84 5.34 -11.07 -7.97
C LEU A 84 5.20 -10.28 -9.28
N ALA A 85 5.02 -8.97 -9.17
CA ALA A 85 4.96 -8.05 -10.30
C ALA A 85 6.12 -7.05 -10.26
N VAL A 86 6.67 -6.72 -11.42
CA VAL A 86 7.60 -5.59 -11.59
C VAL A 86 6.81 -4.30 -11.34
N ASP A 87 7.36 -3.36 -10.56
CA ASP A 87 6.66 -2.11 -10.20
C ASP A 87 6.14 -1.36 -11.43
N ALA A 88 6.96 -1.27 -12.48
CA ALA A 88 6.59 -0.58 -13.72
C ALA A 88 5.44 -1.27 -14.51
N ALA A 89 5.16 -2.54 -14.26
CA ALA A 89 4.06 -3.26 -14.91
C ALA A 89 2.71 -2.99 -14.23
N ALA A 90 2.71 -2.56 -12.97
CA ALA A 90 1.50 -2.44 -12.16
C ALA A 90 0.41 -1.56 -12.79
N PRO A 91 0.68 -0.34 -13.30
CA PRO A 91 -0.35 0.47 -13.95
C PRO A 91 -0.97 -0.20 -15.18
N GLY A 92 -0.16 -0.96 -15.95
CA GLY A 92 -0.63 -1.71 -17.11
C GLY A 92 -1.58 -2.84 -16.74
N LEU A 93 -1.24 -3.60 -15.68
CA LEU A 93 -2.07 -4.68 -15.14
C LEU A 93 -3.42 -4.15 -14.62
N ILE A 94 -3.41 -3.04 -13.89
CA ILE A 94 -4.62 -2.33 -13.43
C ILE A 94 -5.47 -1.91 -14.63
N ARG A 95 -4.88 -1.21 -15.60
CA ARG A 95 -5.59 -0.71 -16.80
C ARG A 95 -6.26 -1.81 -17.61
N THR A 96 -5.69 -3.01 -17.63
CA THR A 96 -6.23 -4.14 -18.40
C THR A 96 -7.25 -4.98 -17.63
N GLY A 97 -7.69 -4.52 -16.44
CA GLY A 97 -8.73 -5.18 -15.66
C GLY A 97 -8.28 -6.46 -14.96
N GLN A 98 -6.96 -6.62 -14.72
CA GLN A 98 -6.41 -7.77 -14.01
C GLN A 98 -6.36 -7.55 -12.49
N VAL A 99 -6.80 -6.40 -12.00
CA VAL A 99 -6.79 -6.00 -10.59
C VAL A 99 -8.15 -5.41 -10.23
N ASP A 100 -8.75 -5.89 -9.16
CA ASP A 100 -10.05 -5.45 -8.66
C ASP A 100 -9.93 -4.37 -7.57
N ALA A 101 -8.82 -4.37 -6.82
CA ALA A 101 -8.52 -3.37 -5.80
C ALA A 101 -7.00 -3.26 -5.55
N VAL A 102 -6.57 -2.10 -5.09
CA VAL A 102 -5.21 -1.88 -4.57
C VAL A 102 -5.30 -1.68 -3.06
N VAL A 103 -4.49 -2.43 -2.29
CA VAL A 103 -4.41 -2.31 -0.84
C VAL A 103 -2.95 -2.11 -0.43
N THR A 104 -2.64 -1.00 0.22
CA THR A 104 -1.29 -0.69 0.71
C THR A 104 -1.28 -0.44 2.22
N GLY A 105 -0.10 -0.47 2.81
CA GLY A 105 0.14 0.17 4.09
C GLY A 105 0.12 1.70 3.96
N LEU A 106 0.47 2.36 5.05
CA LEU A 106 0.74 3.79 5.09
C LEU A 106 1.81 4.09 6.15
N ASP A 107 2.62 5.12 5.89
CA ASP A 107 3.65 5.56 6.83
C ASP A 107 3.20 6.82 7.59
N ARG A 108 2.53 7.77 6.91
CA ARG A 108 2.01 9.01 7.52
C ARG A 108 0.74 9.46 6.79
N VAL A 109 -0.18 10.04 7.54
CA VAL A 109 -1.39 10.68 7.00
C VAL A 109 -1.47 12.11 7.55
N ALA A 110 -1.62 13.09 6.66
CA ALA A 110 -1.85 14.48 7.03
C ALA A 110 -3.33 14.74 7.37
N ALA A 111 -3.62 15.86 8.04
CA ALA A 111 -4.98 16.22 8.46
C ALA A 111 -5.99 16.29 7.32
N ASN A 112 -5.57 16.66 6.11
CA ASN A 112 -6.43 16.70 4.92
C ASN A 112 -6.67 15.32 4.28
N GLY A 113 -6.01 14.26 4.77
CA GLY A 113 -6.12 12.89 4.24
C GLY A 113 -5.08 12.51 3.20
N ASP A 114 -4.10 13.36 2.90
CA ASP A 114 -2.97 12.98 2.06
C ASP A 114 -2.13 11.91 2.76
N VAL A 115 -1.74 10.88 2.02
CA VAL A 115 -1.05 9.70 2.55
C VAL A 115 0.37 9.61 2.01
N ALA A 116 1.37 9.61 2.89
CA ALA A 116 2.73 9.20 2.54
C ALA A 116 2.90 7.69 2.75
N ASN A 117 3.46 7.02 1.75
CA ASN A 117 3.79 5.61 1.82
C ASN A 117 4.99 5.32 0.89
N LYS A 118 5.48 4.09 0.91
CA LYS A 118 6.61 3.65 0.08
C LYS A 118 6.49 4.18 -1.35
N VAL A 119 7.60 4.74 -1.87
CA VAL A 119 7.69 5.27 -3.24
C VAL A 119 7.12 4.28 -4.26
N GLY A 120 6.27 4.76 -5.17
CA GLY A 120 5.48 3.97 -6.10
C GLY A 120 3.99 3.91 -5.74
N THR A 121 3.62 4.19 -4.49
CA THR A 121 2.23 4.18 -4.01
C THR A 121 1.36 5.18 -4.75
N TYR A 122 1.85 6.41 -4.98
CA TYR A 122 1.15 7.44 -5.74
C TYR A 122 0.81 6.98 -7.16
N GLY A 123 1.75 6.32 -7.84
CA GLY A 123 1.53 5.77 -9.18
C GLY A 123 0.42 4.70 -9.22
N LEU A 124 0.34 3.87 -8.18
CA LEU A 124 -0.73 2.86 -8.03
C LEU A 124 -2.09 3.51 -7.78
N ALA A 125 -2.15 4.53 -6.93
CA ALA A 125 -3.38 5.26 -6.64
C ALA A 125 -3.92 5.98 -7.90
N LEU A 126 -3.04 6.60 -8.69
CA LEU A 126 -3.39 7.18 -9.99
C LEU A 126 -3.97 6.14 -10.95
N ALA A 127 -3.31 4.99 -11.08
CA ALA A 127 -3.76 3.91 -11.95
C ALA A 127 -5.11 3.33 -11.49
N ALA A 128 -5.29 3.15 -10.18
CA ALA A 128 -6.53 2.68 -9.58
C ALA A 128 -7.68 3.67 -9.85
N GLY A 129 -7.45 4.97 -9.60
CA GLY A 129 -8.42 6.02 -9.88
C GLY A 129 -8.80 6.10 -11.36
N ALA A 130 -7.83 6.00 -12.28
CA ALA A 130 -8.08 5.99 -13.72
C ALA A 130 -8.86 4.74 -14.19
N ALA A 131 -8.72 3.61 -13.50
CA ALA A 131 -9.45 2.37 -13.79
C ALA A 131 -10.79 2.28 -13.04
N GLY A 132 -11.08 3.20 -12.11
CA GLY A 132 -12.30 3.20 -11.31
C GLY A 132 -12.34 2.08 -10.26
N ILE A 133 -11.20 1.54 -9.84
CA ILE A 133 -11.10 0.53 -8.79
C ILE A 133 -10.69 1.13 -7.45
N PRO A 134 -11.06 0.52 -6.30
CA PRO A 134 -10.67 0.99 -4.98
C PRO A 134 -9.14 1.03 -4.78
N PHE A 135 -8.64 2.14 -4.21
CA PHE A 135 -7.32 2.25 -3.59
C PHE A 135 -7.50 2.45 -2.09
N VAL A 136 -7.09 1.46 -1.29
CA VAL A 136 -7.22 1.45 0.17
C VAL A 136 -5.85 1.61 0.81
N ALA A 137 -5.71 2.62 1.67
CA ALA A 137 -4.56 2.79 2.55
C ALA A 137 -4.92 2.32 3.96
N ALA A 138 -4.13 1.41 4.54
CA ALA A 138 -4.42 0.80 5.83
C ALA A 138 -3.23 0.89 6.79
N GLY A 139 -3.43 1.49 7.96
CA GLY A 139 -2.39 1.65 8.95
C GLY A 139 -2.92 2.07 10.32
N PRO A 140 -2.04 2.15 11.34
CA PRO A 140 -2.48 2.50 12.68
C PRO A 140 -2.89 3.98 12.78
N SER A 141 -3.84 4.29 13.66
CA SER A 141 -4.24 5.68 13.95
C SER A 141 -3.05 6.54 14.41
N SER A 142 -2.03 5.94 15.01
CA SER A 142 -0.78 6.64 15.39
C SER A 142 0.04 7.18 14.20
N SER A 143 -0.25 6.74 12.99
CA SER A 143 0.35 7.30 11.76
C SER A 143 -0.37 8.55 11.26
N VAL A 144 -1.55 8.86 11.81
CA VAL A 144 -2.29 10.09 11.48
C VAL A 144 -1.72 11.25 12.28
N ASP A 145 -1.26 12.28 11.59
CA ASP A 145 -0.68 13.48 12.17
C ASP A 145 -1.55 14.70 11.84
N LEU A 146 -2.47 15.01 12.73
CA LEU A 146 -3.39 16.15 12.58
C LEU A 146 -2.67 17.51 12.69
N GLY A 147 -1.40 17.54 13.11
CA GLY A 147 -0.56 18.74 13.10
C GLY A 147 -0.03 19.11 11.71
N LEU A 148 -0.04 18.18 10.76
CA LEU A 148 0.34 18.41 9.36
C LEU A 148 -0.90 18.75 8.54
N ALA A 149 -0.99 20.00 8.06
CA ALA A 149 -2.18 20.45 7.33
C ALA A 149 -2.41 19.70 5.99
N GLY A 150 -1.35 19.28 5.31
CA GLY A 150 -1.41 18.55 4.05
C GLY A 150 -0.11 17.81 3.74
N GLY A 151 -0.13 17.03 2.68
CA GLY A 151 0.98 16.18 2.29
C GLY A 151 2.28 16.92 1.94
N ASP A 152 2.19 18.16 1.48
CA ASP A 152 3.36 19.00 1.19
C ASP A 152 4.20 19.31 2.45
N ALA A 153 3.62 19.17 3.64
CA ALA A 153 4.32 19.34 4.91
C ALA A 153 4.99 18.05 5.41
N ILE A 154 4.78 16.93 4.74
CA ILE A 154 5.43 15.66 5.08
C ILE A 154 6.86 15.67 4.52
N GLU A 155 7.83 15.59 5.41
CA GLU A 155 9.24 15.49 5.01
C GLU A 155 9.51 14.11 4.38
N ILE A 156 10.01 14.10 3.14
CA ILE A 156 10.36 12.88 2.42
C ILE A 156 11.86 12.65 2.48
N GLU A 157 12.28 11.55 3.09
CA GLU A 157 13.66 11.13 3.17
C GLU A 157 14.24 10.83 1.78
N GLU A 158 15.37 11.45 1.44
CA GLU A 158 16.19 11.06 0.28
C GLU A 158 17.26 10.07 0.78
N ARG A 159 17.23 8.84 0.32
CA ARG A 159 18.07 7.75 0.80
C ARG A 159 19.36 7.60 0.01
N GLY A 160 20.26 6.74 0.49
CA GLY A 160 21.55 6.51 -0.12
C GLY A 160 21.46 5.98 -1.56
N ALA A 161 22.35 6.48 -2.42
CA ALA A 161 22.37 6.14 -3.84
C ALA A 161 22.66 4.66 -4.11
N ASP A 162 23.37 3.99 -3.21
CA ASP A 162 23.78 2.59 -3.39
C ASP A 162 22.58 1.62 -3.36
N GLU A 163 21.48 1.99 -2.69
CA GLU A 163 20.25 1.20 -2.72
C GLU A 163 19.66 1.11 -4.14
N VAL A 164 19.82 2.17 -4.95
CA VAL A 164 19.36 2.18 -6.34
C VAL A 164 20.40 1.60 -7.28
N ARG A 165 21.70 1.91 -7.03
CA ARG A 165 22.81 1.45 -7.89
C ARG A 165 23.02 -0.05 -7.84
N ALA A 166 22.64 -0.70 -6.74
CA ALA A 166 22.79 -2.14 -6.56
C ALA A 166 21.51 -2.79 -6.04
N ALA A 167 21.36 -4.08 -6.31
CA ALA A 167 20.33 -4.91 -5.70
C ALA A 167 20.95 -6.26 -5.35
N LEU A 168 20.69 -6.73 -4.11
CA LEU A 168 21.17 -8.03 -3.63
C LEU A 168 22.68 -8.27 -3.85
N GLY A 169 23.47 -7.23 -3.69
CA GLY A 169 24.93 -7.28 -3.89
C GLY A 169 25.41 -7.17 -5.34
N THR A 170 24.50 -7.05 -6.30
CA THR A 170 24.82 -6.91 -7.70
C THR A 170 24.70 -5.46 -8.14
N LEU A 171 25.74 -4.91 -8.79
CA LEU A 171 25.69 -3.58 -9.37
C LEU A 171 24.77 -3.58 -10.61
N LEU A 172 23.84 -2.64 -10.65
CA LEU A 172 22.83 -2.51 -11.71
C LEU A 172 23.12 -1.42 -12.73
N THR A 173 24.03 -0.48 -12.42
CA THR A 173 24.33 0.66 -13.29
C THR A 173 25.82 1.00 -13.26
N VAL A 174 26.22 1.94 -14.12
CA VAL A 174 27.61 2.43 -14.20
C VAL A 174 28.00 3.07 -12.86
N PRO A 175 29.20 2.75 -12.32
CA PRO A 175 29.70 3.37 -11.10
C PRO A 175 29.69 4.91 -11.19
N GLY A 176 29.28 5.57 -10.10
CA GLY A 176 29.21 7.02 -10.04
C GLY A 176 27.96 7.66 -10.67
N THR A 177 27.04 6.89 -11.26
CA THR A 177 25.77 7.43 -11.77
C THR A 177 25.04 8.23 -10.68
N PRO A 178 24.65 9.50 -10.91
CA PRO A 178 23.79 10.25 -9.99
C PRO A 178 22.45 9.56 -9.79
N VAL A 179 21.91 9.60 -8.57
CA VAL A 179 20.69 8.88 -8.21
C VAL A 179 19.74 9.83 -7.47
N ARG A 180 18.45 9.68 -7.72
CA ARG A 180 17.35 10.17 -6.88
C ARG A 180 16.70 8.96 -6.24
N ASN A 181 16.57 8.98 -4.91
CA ASN A 181 16.05 7.86 -4.13
C ASN A 181 15.13 8.32 -3.00
N PRO A 182 13.97 8.96 -3.33
CA PRO A 182 12.99 9.28 -2.30
C PRO A 182 12.46 7.98 -1.69
N ALA A 183 12.40 7.92 -0.36
CA ALA A 183 11.93 6.73 0.34
C ALA A 183 10.41 6.52 0.18
N PHE A 184 9.67 7.62 0.09
CA PHE A 184 8.21 7.68 0.08
C PHE A 184 7.74 8.60 -1.04
N ASP A 185 6.46 8.48 -1.40
CA ASP A 185 5.73 9.47 -2.15
C ASP A 185 4.41 9.80 -1.45
N VAL A 186 3.82 10.94 -1.82
CA VAL A 186 2.58 11.41 -1.23
C VAL A 186 1.44 11.21 -2.21
N THR A 187 0.41 10.50 -1.75
CA THR A 187 -0.84 10.27 -2.46
C THR A 187 -1.87 11.28 -1.97
N PRO A 188 -2.39 12.17 -2.83
CA PRO A 188 -3.48 13.08 -2.47
C PRO A 188 -4.73 12.34 -1.99
N ALA A 189 -5.41 12.89 -0.99
CA ALA A 189 -6.65 12.33 -0.42
C ALA A 189 -7.70 11.97 -1.47
N ALA A 190 -7.82 12.79 -2.52
CA ALA A 190 -8.76 12.56 -3.63
C ALA A 190 -8.53 11.26 -4.41
N LEU A 191 -7.36 10.65 -4.31
CA LEU A 191 -7.02 9.36 -4.92
C LEU A 191 -7.16 8.20 -3.93
N VAL A 192 -7.34 8.47 -2.65
CA VAL A 192 -7.52 7.45 -1.62
C VAL A 192 -9.01 7.15 -1.50
N TRP A 193 -9.42 5.98 -1.98
CA TRP A 193 -10.82 5.57 -1.94
C TRP A 193 -11.31 5.31 -0.51
N ALA A 194 -10.45 4.76 0.35
CA ALA A 194 -10.69 4.63 1.78
C ALA A 194 -9.38 4.61 2.57
N LEU A 195 -9.40 5.23 3.74
CA LEU A 195 -8.37 5.12 4.76
C LEU A 195 -8.90 4.25 5.91
N VAL A 196 -8.14 3.23 6.30
CA VAL A 196 -8.55 2.27 7.33
C VAL A 196 -7.56 2.32 8.49
N THR A 197 -8.07 2.59 9.69
CA THR A 197 -7.34 2.46 10.96
C THR A 197 -8.04 1.47 11.89
N GLU A 198 -7.45 1.16 13.05
CA GLU A 198 -8.12 0.34 14.06
C GLU A 198 -9.35 1.03 14.68
N ARG A 199 -9.47 2.35 14.49
CA ARG A 199 -10.59 3.15 15.02
C ARG A 199 -11.78 3.18 14.06
N GLY A 200 -11.53 2.99 12.76
CA GLY A 200 -12.62 3.01 11.77
C GLY A 200 -12.13 3.14 10.33
N VAL A 201 -13.08 3.47 9.48
CA VAL A 201 -12.88 3.72 8.05
C VAL A 201 -13.27 5.16 7.75
N ALA A 202 -12.33 5.91 7.16
CA ALA A 202 -12.61 7.23 6.60
C ALA A 202 -12.97 7.07 5.12
N ARG A 203 -14.22 7.42 4.75
CA ARG A 203 -14.74 7.41 3.38
C ARG A 203 -15.98 8.30 3.27
N PRO A 204 -15.97 9.38 2.46
CA PRO A 204 -14.83 9.86 1.68
C PRO A 204 -13.65 10.23 2.57
N VAL A 205 -12.44 10.28 1.99
CA VAL A 205 -11.24 10.70 2.73
C VAL A 205 -11.13 12.21 2.67
N ASP A 206 -11.43 12.86 3.79
CA ASP A 206 -11.37 14.29 4.01
C ASP A 206 -10.96 14.61 5.46
N ALA A 207 -10.76 15.87 5.77
CA ALA A 207 -10.28 16.28 7.10
C ALA A 207 -11.22 15.83 8.25
N ALA A 208 -12.52 15.79 8.03
CA ALA A 208 -13.49 15.42 9.07
C ALA A 208 -13.45 13.91 9.32
N SER A 209 -13.47 13.12 8.27
CA SER A 209 -13.42 11.65 8.34
C SER A 209 -12.08 11.15 8.85
N VAL A 210 -10.96 11.80 8.46
CA VAL A 210 -9.61 11.50 8.96
C VAL A 210 -9.52 11.77 10.46
N ALA A 211 -10.02 12.92 10.94
CA ALA A 211 -10.05 13.24 12.37
C ALA A 211 -10.86 12.23 13.20
N ALA A 212 -11.90 11.62 12.61
CA ALA A 212 -12.72 10.63 13.29
C ALA A 212 -12.02 9.27 13.48
N VAL A 213 -10.97 8.98 12.71
CA VAL A 213 -10.21 7.72 12.74
C VAL A 213 -8.75 7.90 13.18
N ALA A 214 -8.39 9.13 13.61
CA ALA A 214 -7.06 9.52 14.07
C ALA A 214 -6.76 9.07 15.50
#